data_0d73fa77e5b956449599c5e609f2440b
#
_entry.id   0d73fa77e5b956449599c5e609f2440b
#
_cell.length_a   1.000
_cell.length_b   1.000
_cell.length_c   1.000
_cell.angle_alpha   90.00
_cell.angle_beta   90.00
_cell.angle_gamma   90.00
#
_symmetry.space_group_name_H-M   'P 1'
#
loop_
_entity.id
_entity.type
_entity.pdbx_description
1 polymer ?
#
loop_
_entity_poly.entity_id
_entity_poly.type
_entity_poly.pdbx_seq_one_letter_code
_entity_poly.pdbx_strand_id
1 'polypeptide(L)'
;SAGLQMDVFELLTAVFATEDPDFSLAEDWEETRRILGRYPALDRINRTDFLTAVSLLVTSRAGHAAGQREDILNLTLADYLHARRELRTTFLETAEFLSQRCMLTIDQVPYTAQLIPLAVIFARLADTPRALASTKAWDKLNQWFWCGIFGELYGSAAVINRSARDVDQVTAWIEGRTEEVPKTIRDASFSESRFFSVRENSGVYQGIYALLMARGARDWRTSQPFDRWTFPELQPGFHRVFPQEWCRDNGIEDVVADSVLNRTPMGKRTEVVIDGYAPTRYLSRVQTKSLLEDSEFDTVLGTHELNTDLLYQSDFPNFLRDRRSRFLGMVEYAMGKPALRD
;
A
#
# COMPACT_ATOMS: atom_id res chain seq x y z
N SER A 1 -38.65 19.07 -3.86
CA SER A 1 -37.40 19.67 -3.33
C SER A 1 -36.57 18.58 -2.67
N ALA A 2 -35.58 18.07 -3.39
CA ALA A 2 -34.59 17.22 -2.79
C ALA A 2 -33.79 18.10 -1.82
N GLY A 3 -34.09 18.03 -0.53
CA GLY A 3 -33.30 18.68 0.48
C GLY A 3 -31.89 18.12 0.43
N LEU A 4 -30.90 18.98 0.29
CA LEU A 4 -29.49 18.62 0.41
C LEU A 4 -29.32 17.97 1.78
N GLN A 5 -29.02 16.65 1.79
CA GLN A 5 -28.75 15.94 3.00
C GLN A 5 -27.38 16.38 3.52
N MET A 6 -27.32 16.94 4.70
CA MET A 6 -26.06 17.33 5.36
C MET A 6 -25.18 16.10 5.53
N ASP A 7 -23.89 16.23 5.22
CA ASP A 7 -22.94 15.15 5.47
C ASP A 7 -22.62 15.04 6.99
N VAL A 8 -21.96 13.94 7.37
CA VAL A 8 -21.69 13.67 8.78
C VAL A 8 -20.78 14.73 9.40
N PHE A 9 -19.87 15.31 8.63
CA PHE A 9 -18.98 16.38 9.10
C PHE A 9 -19.77 17.64 9.45
N GLU A 10 -20.70 18.04 8.58
CA GLU A 10 -21.56 19.21 8.81
C GLU A 10 -22.47 19.01 10.02
N LEU A 11 -23.03 17.80 10.18
CA LEU A 11 -23.86 17.48 11.34
C LEU A 11 -23.05 17.50 12.63
N LEU A 12 -21.84 16.93 12.63
CA LEU A 12 -20.97 16.95 13.80
C LEU A 12 -20.51 18.37 14.14
N THR A 13 -20.29 19.21 13.14
CA THR A 13 -19.99 20.64 13.33
C THR A 13 -21.08 21.30 14.17
N ALA A 14 -22.35 21.04 13.83
CA ALA A 14 -23.51 21.57 14.58
C ALA A 14 -23.57 21.00 15.98
N VAL A 15 -23.34 19.71 16.17
CA VAL A 15 -23.31 19.05 17.47
C VAL A 15 -22.26 19.69 18.40
N PHE A 16 -21.05 19.86 17.91
CA PHE A 16 -19.94 20.43 18.69
C PHE A 16 -20.17 21.91 19.00
N ALA A 17 -20.84 22.66 18.14
CA ALA A 17 -21.20 24.06 18.40
C ALA A 17 -22.16 24.19 19.57
N THR A 18 -22.96 23.19 19.89
CA THR A 18 -23.82 23.19 21.09
C THR A 18 -23.01 22.97 22.35
N GLU A 19 -21.88 22.28 22.29
CA GLU A 19 -21.00 22.02 23.44
C GLU A 19 -20.05 23.21 23.67
N ASP A 20 -19.50 23.79 22.62
CA ASP A 20 -18.61 24.95 22.66
C ASP A 20 -18.82 25.81 21.40
N PRO A 21 -19.52 26.96 21.54
CA PRO A 21 -19.78 27.86 20.40
C PRO A 21 -18.52 28.46 19.78
N ASP A 22 -17.38 28.47 20.49
CA ASP A 22 -16.12 29.04 20.02
C ASP A 22 -15.27 28.00 19.27
N PHE A 23 -15.65 26.72 19.31
CA PHE A 23 -14.94 25.67 18.62
C PHE A 23 -15.40 25.55 17.17
N SER A 24 -14.43 25.56 16.22
CA SER A 24 -14.69 25.33 14.80
C SER A 24 -14.09 24.01 14.34
N LEU A 25 -14.93 23.03 14.05
CA LEU A 25 -14.50 21.75 13.50
C LEU A 25 -13.81 21.91 12.13
N ALA A 26 -14.29 22.85 11.31
CA ALA A 26 -13.71 23.16 10.02
C ALA A 26 -12.27 23.67 10.13
N GLU A 27 -12.02 24.62 11.04
CA GLU A 27 -10.67 25.13 11.29
C GLU A 27 -9.75 24.03 11.86
N ASP A 28 -10.28 23.21 12.73
CA ASP A 28 -9.53 22.10 13.32
C ASP A 28 -9.14 21.06 12.27
N TRP A 29 -10.06 20.76 11.35
CA TRP A 29 -9.76 19.89 10.20
C TRP A 29 -8.67 20.49 9.30
N GLU A 30 -8.70 21.79 9.02
CA GLU A 30 -7.65 22.44 8.21
C GLU A 30 -6.27 22.30 8.86
N GLU A 31 -6.18 22.36 10.19
CA GLU A 31 -4.92 22.08 10.88
C GLU A 31 -4.50 20.62 10.73
N THR A 32 -5.43 19.68 10.85
CA THR A 32 -5.16 18.26 10.61
C THR A 32 -4.67 18.05 9.19
N ARG A 33 -5.38 18.63 8.21
CA ARG A 33 -5.01 18.52 6.78
C ARG A 33 -3.60 19.05 6.53
N ARG A 34 -3.24 20.16 7.16
CA ARG A 34 -1.89 20.74 7.07
C ARG A 34 -0.83 19.78 7.60
N ILE A 35 -1.10 19.14 8.73
CA ILE A 35 -0.19 18.16 9.35
C ILE A 35 -0.02 16.94 8.45
N LEU A 36 -1.13 16.35 7.97
CA LEU A 36 -1.10 15.18 7.09
C LEU A 36 -0.45 15.49 5.74
N GLY A 37 -0.56 16.72 5.28
CA GLY A 37 0.02 17.18 4.01
C GLY A 37 1.56 17.14 3.95
N ARG A 38 2.21 16.87 5.05
CA ARG A 38 3.67 16.63 5.07
C ARG A 38 4.07 15.37 4.29
N TYR A 39 3.13 14.44 4.12
CA TYR A 39 3.35 13.18 3.43
C TYR A 39 2.35 13.01 2.28
N PRO A 40 2.82 13.02 1.02
CA PRO A 40 1.93 12.85 -0.13
C PRO A 40 1.11 11.55 -0.11
N ALA A 41 1.60 10.50 0.53
CA ALA A 41 0.88 9.24 0.67
C ALA A 41 -0.46 9.39 1.42
N LEU A 42 -0.62 10.44 2.22
CA LEU A 42 -1.83 10.70 3.00
C LEU A 42 -2.82 11.66 2.31
N ASP A 43 -2.53 12.13 1.10
CA ASP A 43 -3.29 13.20 0.44
C ASP A 43 -4.77 12.85 0.19
N ARG A 44 -5.13 11.56 0.13
CA ARG A 44 -6.53 11.14 -0.04
C ARG A 44 -7.31 10.98 1.25
N ILE A 45 -6.66 11.12 2.40
CA ILE A 45 -7.38 11.12 3.68
C ILE A 45 -8.21 12.38 3.76
N ASN A 46 -9.52 12.26 3.69
CA ASN A 46 -10.45 13.37 3.78
C ASN A 46 -11.00 13.57 5.19
N ARG A 47 -11.80 14.63 5.37
CA ARG A 47 -12.37 14.98 6.68
C ARG A 47 -13.26 13.87 7.26
N THR A 48 -14.03 13.20 6.42
CA THR A 48 -14.89 12.09 6.88
C THR A 48 -14.06 10.88 7.28
N ASP A 49 -13.00 10.56 6.55
CA ASP A 49 -12.06 9.49 6.89
C ASP A 49 -11.44 9.73 8.27
N PHE A 50 -11.04 10.97 8.54
CA PHE A 50 -10.46 11.34 9.83
C PHE A 50 -11.46 11.19 10.97
N LEU A 51 -12.71 11.61 10.76
CA LEU A 51 -13.78 11.41 11.75
C LEU A 51 -14.07 9.93 11.99
N THR A 52 -14.02 9.11 10.94
CA THR A 52 -14.14 7.66 11.07
C THR A 52 -13.03 7.11 11.96
N ALA A 53 -11.79 7.53 11.76
CA ALA A 53 -10.67 7.13 12.61
C ALA A 53 -10.87 7.54 14.07
N VAL A 54 -11.35 8.77 14.31
CA VAL A 54 -11.67 9.25 15.67
C VAL A 54 -12.70 8.34 16.32
N SER A 55 -13.79 8.04 15.62
CA SER A 55 -14.85 7.16 16.12
C SER A 55 -14.33 5.77 16.44
N LEU A 56 -13.57 5.19 15.52
CA LEU A 56 -12.98 3.86 15.72
C LEU A 56 -12.08 3.80 16.96
N LEU A 57 -11.28 4.83 17.19
CA LEU A 57 -10.40 4.88 18.36
C LEU A 57 -11.18 5.01 19.66
N VAL A 58 -12.09 5.95 19.73
CA VAL A 58 -12.89 6.22 20.93
C VAL A 58 -13.73 4.99 21.30
N THR A 59 -14.44 4.42 20.32
CA THR A 59 -15.32 3.27 20.55
C THR A 59 -14.53 1.99 20.85
N SER A 60 -13.40 1.79 20.22
CA SER A 60 -12.53 0.63 20.49
C SER A 60 -12.06 0.63 21.96
N ARG A 61 -11.67 1.79 22.47
CA ARG A 61 -11.29 1.95 23.89
C ARG A 61 -12.45 1.71 24.85
N ALA A 62 -13.67 1.95 24.41
CA ALA A 62 -14.88 1.71 25.21
C ALA A 62 -15.39 0.26 25.13
N GLY A 63 -14.79 -0.57 24.28
CA GLY A 63 -15.15 -1.98 24.18
C GLY A 63 -15.10 -2.54 22.77
N HIS A 64 -15.81 -1.95 21.81
CA HIS A 64 -15.89 -2.42 20.43
C HIS A 64 -15.81 -1.25 19.45
N ALA A 65 -14.87 -1.32 18.53
CA ALA A 65 -14.70 -0.31 17.50
C ALA A 65 -15.94 -0.19 16.61
N ALA A 66 -16.37 1.02 16.35
CA ALA A 66 -17.50 1.34 15.47
C ALA A 66 -17.25 2.67 14.76
N GLY A 67 -17.46 2.71 13.46
CA GLY A 67 -17.17 3.89 12.64
C GLY A 67 -18.29 4.26 11.67
N GLN A 68 -19.53 3.80 11.93
CA GLN A 68 -20.70 4.19 11.15
C GLN A 68 -21.10 5.63 11.42
N ARG A 69 -21.99 6.17 10.59
CA ARG A 69 -22.48 7.54 10.73
C ARG A 69 -22.98 7.86 12.13
N GLU A 70 -23.79 6.96 12.71
CA GLU A 70 -24.35 7.12 14.04
C GLU A 70 -23.27 7.19 15.12
N ASP A 71 -22.22 6.40 14.97
CA ASP A 71 -21.12 6.34 15.92
C ASP A 71 -20.33 7.65 15.93
N ILE A 72 -20.12 8.23 14.75
CA ILE A 72 -19.45 9.52 14.60
C ILE A 72 -20.29 10.61 15.25
N LEU A 73 -21.61 10.62 15.04
CA LEU A 73 -22.51 11.63 15.60
C LEU A 73 -22.67 11.54 17.12
N ASN A 74 -22.31 10.39 17.70
CA ASN A 74 -22.32 10.21 19.16
C ASN A 74 -21.03 10.68 19.85
N LEU A 75 -20.02 11.13 19.09
CA LEU A 75 -18.79 11.66 19.67
C LEU A 75 -19.05 12.92 20.46
N THR A 76 -18.44 13.03 21.63
CA THR A 76 -18.38 14.30 22.39
C THR A 76 -17.21 15.13 21.86
N LEU A 77 -17.26 16.45 22.08
CA LEU A 77 -16.15 17.32 21.74
C LEU A 77 -14.86 16.91 22.48
N ALA A 78 -15.00 16.56 23.78
CA ALA A 78 -13.84 16.11 24.57
C ALA A 78 -13.19 14.85 23.98
N ASP A 79 -13.98 13.86 23.57
CA ASP A 79 -13.49 12.64 22.91
C ASP A 79 -12.75 12.99 21.63
N TYR A 80 -13.34 13.84 20.79
CA TYR A 80 -12.75 14.29 19.55
C TYR A 80 -11.40 14.97 19.76
N LEU A 81 -11.34 15.93 20.68
CA LEU A 81 -10.12 16.69 20.95
C LEU A 81 -8.98 15.81 21.46
N HIS A 82 -9.29 14.82 22.29
CA HIS A 82 -8.30 13.87 22.77
C HIS A 82 -7.83 12.93 21.66
N ALA A 83 -8.74 12.30 20.95
CA ALA A 83 -8.42 11.34 19.90
C ALA A 83 -7.71 12.00 18.71
N ARG A 84 -8.11 13.20 18.29
CA ARG A 84 -7.47 13.88 17.16
C ARG A 84 -5.99 14.13 17.39
N ARG A 85 -5.61 14.44 18.62
CA ARG A 85 -4.22 14.70 18.98
C ARG A 85 -3.36 13.47 18.75
N GLU A 86 -3.83 12.31 19.17
CA GLU A 86 -3.15 11.04 18.97
C GLU A 86 -3.11 10.64 17.50
N LEU A 87 -4.24 10.78 16.80
CA LEU A 87 -4.36 10.37 15.40
C LEU A 87 -3.53 11.25 14.46
N ARG A 88 -3.36 12.53 14.75
CA ARG A 88 -2.41 13.37 14.01
C ARG A 88 -1.01 12.77 14.01
N THR A 89 -0.59 12.25 15.17
CA THR A 89 0.70 11.56 15.29
C THR A 89 0.70 10.20 14.59
N THR A 90 -0.33 9.38 14.81
CA THR A 90 -0.33 8.01 14.25
C THR A 90 -0.58 7.96 12.76
N PHE A 91 -1.23 8.94 12.16
CA PHE A 91 -1.26 9.06 10.70
C PHE A 91 0.13 9.36 10.13
N LEU A 92 0.95 10.15 10.80
CA LEU A 92 2.33 10.36 10.40
C LEU A 92 3.17 9.08 10.55
N GLU A 93 2.94 8.31 11.61
CA GLU A 93 3.55 6.98 11.77
C GLU A 93 3.11 6.02 10.65
N THR A 94 1.84 6.11 10.24
CA THR A 94 1.32 5.35 9.10
C THR A 94 2.04 5.71 7.81
N ALA A 95 2.28 6.99 7.55
CA ALA A 95 3.06 7.44 6.40
C ALA A 95 4.50 6.91 6.44
N GLU A 96 5.11 6.88 7.62
CA GLU A 96 6.44 6.31 7.81
C GLU A 96 6.45 4.80 7.54
N PHE A 97 5.44 4.07 8.01
CA PHE A 97 5.24 2.66 7.72
C PHE A 97 5.15 2.41 6.21
N LEU A 98 4.38 3.24 5.50
CA LEU A 98 4.24 3.17 4.04
C LEU A 98 5.57 3.48 3.34
N SER A 99 6.29 4.49 3.81
CA SER A 99 7.59 4.88 3.24
C SER A 99 8.62 3.75 3.29
N GLN A 100 8.66 3.00 4.39
CA GLN A 100 9.52 1.82 4.54
C GLN A 100 9.17 0.72 3.55
N ARG A 101 7.95 0.74 2.98
CA ARG A 101 7.46 -0.19 1.97
C ARG A 101 7.41 0.43 0.56
N CYS A 102 8.14 1.52 0.38
CA CYS A 102 8.24 2.22 -0.92
C CYS A 102 6.92 2.75 -1.45
N MET A 103 5.99 3.07 -0.57
CA MET A 103 4.71 3.72 -0.88
C MET A 103 4.79 5.18 -0.43
N LEU A 104 5.25 6.06 -1.32
CA LEU A 104 5.60 7.46 -0.98
C LEU A 104 4.58 8.48 -1.47
N THR A 105 3.80 8.13 -2.48
CA THR A 105 2.81 9.02 -3.07
C THR A 105 1.44 8.37 -3.06
N ILE A 106 0.43 9.21 -3.22
CA ILE A 106 -0.98 8.79 -3.28
C ILE A 106 -1.23 7.68 -4.32
N ASP A 107 -0.54 7.73 -5.46
CA ASP A 107 -0.71 6.75 -6.55
C ASP A 107 -0.04 5.40 -6.24
N GLN A 108 0.82 5.35 -5.24
CA GLN A 108 1.51 4.11 -4.84
C GLN A 108 0.81 3.39 -3.69
N VAL A 109 -0.10 4.06 -2.99
CA VAL A 109 -0.88 3.45 -1.91
C VAL A 109 -1.95 2.54 -2.51
N PRO A 110 -1.94 1.22 -2.20
CA PRO A 110 -2.93 0.30 -2.77
C PRO A 110 -4.38 0.63 -2.40
N TYR A 111 -4.64 0.88 -1.13
CA TYR A 111 -5.97 1.20 -0.63
C TYR A 111 -5.88 2.26 0.46
N THR A 112 -6.31 3.47 0.16
CA THR A 112 -6.38 4.56 1.15
C THR A 112 -7.24 4.18 2.34
N ALA A 113 -8.33 3.44 2.11
CA ALA A 113 -9.24 3.00 3.18
C ALA A 113 -8.55 2.16 4.25
N GLN A 114 -7.49 1.42 3.93
CA GLN A 114 -6.75 0.62 4.90
C GLN A 114 -5.90 1.48 5.84
N LEU A 115 -5.56 2.70 5.45
CA LEU A 115 -4.77 3.61 6.28
C LEU A 115 -5.53 4.06 7.51
N ILE A 116 -6.85 4.09 7.45
CA ILE A 116 -7.71 4.51 8.56
C ILE A 116 -7.57 3.55 9.74
N PRO A 117 -7.87 2.23 9.59
CA PRO A 117 -7.67 1.30 10.69
C PRO A 117 -6.20 1.16 11.08
N LEU A 118 -5.26 1.31 10.15
CA LEU A 118 -3.84 1.24 10.49
C LEU A 118 -3.43 2.33 11.47
N ALA A 119 -3.84 3.58 11.23
CA ALA A 119 -3.56 4.69 12.15
C ALA A 119 -4.21 4.47 13.52
N VAL A 120 -5.42 3.91 13.55
CA VAL A 120 -6.12 3.60 14.80
C VAL A 120 -5.43 2.44 15.54
N ILE A 121 -4.98 1.43 14.84
CA ILE A 121 -4.22 0.33 15.43
C ILE A 121 -2.94 0.86 16.08
N PHE A 122 -2.20 1.75 15.42
CA PHE A 122 -1.03 2.38 16.03
C PHE A 122 -1.38 3.14 17.32
N ALA A 123 -2.50 3.88 17.32
CA ALA A 123 -2.95 4.59 18.52
C ALA A 123 -3.33 3.63 19.65
N ARG A 124 -4.00 2.52 19.33
CA ARG A 124 -4.36 1.50 20.30
C ARG A 124 -3.13 0.77 20.85
N LEU A 125 -2.16 0.45 20.00
CA LEU A 125 -0.92 -0.21 20.42
C LEU A 125 -0.08 0.72 21.32
N ALA A 126 -0.18 2.02 21.15
CA ALA A 126 0.49 2.98 22.02
C ALA A 126 -0.04 2.95 23.48
N ASP A 127 -1.24 2.41 23.70
CA ASP A 127 -1.80 2.24 25.04
C ASP A 127 -1.09 1.12 25.84
N THR A 128 -0.42 0.21 25.15
CA THR A 128 0.32 -0.89 25.77
C THR A 128 1.82 -0.67 25.63
N PRO A 129 2.54 -0.45 26.75
CA PRO A 129 3.98 -0.24 26.68
C PRO A 129 4.70 -1.38 25.96
N ARG A 130 5.57 -1.04 25.00
CA ARG A 130 6.39 -1.99 24.25
C ARG A 130 5.61 -2.98 23.38
N ALA A 131 4.36 -2.68 23.02
CA ALA A 131 3.57 -3.55 22.15
C ALA A 131 4.27 -3.83 20.79
N LEU A 132 4.99 -2.85 20.26
CA LEU A 132 5.74 -2.95 18.99
C LEU A 132 7.26 -3.12 19.20
N ALA A 133 7.68 -3.61 20.37
CA ALA A 133 9.11 -3.78 20.67
C ALA A 133 9.71 -5.05 20.05
N SER A 134 8.89 -6.02 19.64
CA SER A 134 9.37 -7.29 19.10
C SER A 134 9.23 -7.36 17.58
N THR A 135 10.13 -8.09 16.93
CA THR A 135 10.02 -8.43 15.50
C THR A 135 8.71 -9.15 15.20
N LYS A 136 8.28 -10.04 16.10
CA LYS A 136 7.02 -10.80 15.96
C LYS A 136 5.79 -9.87 15.84
N ALA A 137 5.75 -8.80 16.62
CA ALA A 137 4.66 -7.82 16.55
C ALA A 137 4.61 -7.15 15.18
N TRP A 138 5.75 -6.73 14.65
CA TRP A 138 5.85 -6.15 13.33
C TRP A 138 5.51 -7.14 12.21
N ASP A 139 5.91 -8.41 12.35
CA ASP A 139 5.57 -9.46 11.40
C ASP A 139 4.05 -9.66 11.32
N LYS A 140 3.36 -9.63 12.46
CA LYS A 140 1.90 -9.70 12.53
C LYS A 140 1.23 -8.52 11.82
N LEU A 141 1.72 -7.31 12.09
CA LEU A 141 1.18 -6.10 11.44
C LEU A 141 1.40 -6.14 9.93
N ASN A 142 2.60 -6.56 9.49
CA ASN A 142 2.93 -6.74 8.08
C ASN A 142 2.02 -7.76 7.41
N GLN A 143 1.81 -8.90 8.05
CA GLN A 143 0.93 -9.95 7.52
C GLN A 143 -0.49 -9.43 7.30
N TRP A 144 -1.04 -8.74 8.29
CA TRP A 144 -2.36 -8.13 8.15
C TRP A 144 -2.40 -7.12 6.99
N PHE A 145 -1.39 -6.26 6.89
CA PHE A 145 -1.33 -5.22 5.86
C PHE A 145 -1.33 -5.84 4.45
N TRP A 146 -0.44 -6.78 4.21
CA TRP A 146 -0.33 -7.43 2.90
C TRP A 146 -1.52 -8.33 2.57
N CYS A 147 -2.11 -8.99 3.56
CA CYS A 147 -3.36 -9.75 3.37
C CYS A 147 -4.52 -8.83 2.96
N GLY A 148 -4.61 -7.65 3.54
CA GLY A 148 -5.61 -6.65 3.13
C GLY A 148 -5.45 -6.23 1.68
N ILE A 149 -4.21 -6.10 1.21
CA ILE A 149 -3.89 -5.70 -0.17
C ILE A 149 -4.14 -6.84 -1.15
N PHE A 150 -3.46 -7.97 -0.97
CA PHE A 150 -3.52 -9.08 -1.93
C PHE A 150 -4.84 -9.84 -1.87
N GLY A 151 -5.53 -9.80 -0.74
CA GLY A 151 -6.90 -10.30 -0.63
C GLY A 151 -7.96 -9.33 -1.18
N GLU A 152 -7.56 -8.12 -1.59
CA GLU A 152 -8.45 -7.07 -2.12
C GLU A 152 -9.60 -6.73 -1.15
N LEU A 153 -9.33 -6.79 0.15
CA LEU A 153 -10.36 -6.70 1.19
C LEU A 153 -10.72 -5.27 1.58
N TYR A 154 -9.94 -4.28 1.14
CA TYR A 154 -10.18 -2.87 1.41
C TYR A 154 -10.68 -2.08 0.19
N GLY A 155 -11.04 -2.78 -0.88
CA GLY A 155 -11.61 -2.20 -2.09
C GLY A 155 -13.12 -2.30 -2.21
N SER A 156 -13.82 -2.79 -1.17
CA SER A 156 -15.27 -3.06 -1.21
C SER A 156 -16.08 -2.04 -0.40
N ALA A 157 -17.41 -2.09 -0.56
CA ALA A 157 -18.33 -1.23 0.17
C ALA A 157 -18.42 -1.54 1.69
N ALA A 158 -17.96 -2.71 2.13
CA ALA A 158 -18.02 -3.16 3.53
C ALA A 158 -16.81 -2.72 4.36
N VAL A 159 -16.03 -1.76 3.87
CA VAL A 159 -14.75 -1.32 4.46
C VAL A 159 -14.89 -0.85 5.90
N ILE A 160 -15.96 -0.11 6.24
CA ILE A 160 -16.13 0.44 7.60
C ILE A 160 -16.28 -0.69 8.63
N ASN A 161 -17.07 -1.72 8.32
CA ASN A 161 -17.23 -2.86 9.20
C ASN A 161 -15.93 -3.67 9.33
N ARG A 162 -15.21 -3.85 8.24
CA ARG A 162 -13.90 -4.51 8.25
C ARG A 162 -12.90 -3.71 9.07
N SER A 163 -12.85 -2.40 8.88
CA SER A 163 -11.95 -1.51 9.63
C SER A 163 -12.20 -1.61 11.13
N ALA A 164 -13.46 -1.59 11.56
CA ALA A 164 -13.84 -1.70 12.96
C ALA A 164 -13.38 -3.04 13.55
N ARG A 165 -13.65 -4.13 12.84
CA ARG A 165 -13.23 -5.46 13.27
C ARG A 165 -11.71 -5.58 13.36
N ASP A 166 -11.00 -5.07 12.35
CA ASP A 166 -9.55 -5.13 12.29
C ASP A 166 -8.88 -4.34 13.42
N VAL A 167 -9.40 -3.16 13.76
CA VAL A 167 -8.88 -2.39 14.89
C VAL A 167 -8.84 -3.24 16.15
N ASP A 168 -9.94 -3.89 16.49
CA ASP A 168 -10.02 -4.70 17.72
C ASP A 168 -9.22 -6.00 17.61
N GLN A 169 -9.38 -6.73 16.52
CA GLN A 169 -8.75 -8.05 16.36
C GLN A 169 -7.24 -7.97 16.17
N VAL A 170 -6.76 -7.03 15.36
CA VAL A 170 -5.33 -6.88 15.09
C VAL A 170 -4.60 -6.38 16.35
N THR A 171 -5.18 -5.40 17.04
CA THR A 171 -4.63 -4.88 18.28
C THR A 171 -4.49 -5.99 19.33
N ALA A 172 -5.56 -6.75 19.57
CA ALA A 172 -5.56 -7.84 20.52
C ALA A 172 -4.54 -8.92 20.16
N TRP A 173 -4.42 -9.25 18.89
CA TRP A 173 -3.51 -10.28 18.40
C TRP A 173 -2.04 -9.85 18.53
N ILE A 174 -1.72 -8.60 18.17
CA ILE A 174 -0.36 -8.06 18.31
C ILE A 174 0.04 -7.96 19.78
N GLU A 175 -0.87 -7.52 20.65
CA GLU A 175 -0.63 -7.43 22.09
C GLU A 175 -0.53 -8.79 22.79
N GLY A 176 -0.87 -9.86 22.10
CA GLY A 176 -0.85 -11.22 22.68
C GLY A 176 -2.02 -11.53 23.60
N ARG A 177 -3.07 -10.72 23.59
CA ARG A 177 -4.30 -10.98 24.36
C ARG A 177 -5.15 -12.11 23.77
N THR A 178 -4.91 -12.46 22.52
CA THR A 178 -5.53 -13.60 21.84
C THR A 178 -4.53 -14.27 20.92
N GLU A 179 -4.69 -15.58 20.74
CA GLU A 179 -4.00 -16.38 19.73
C GLU A 179 -4.79 -16.43 18.41
N GLU A 180 -6.03 -15.96 18.41
CA GLU A 180 -6.90 -15.98 17.23
C GLU A 180 -6.42 -15.00 16.18
N VAL A 181 -6.16 -15.53 14.97
CA VAL A 181 -5.72 -14.75 13.83
C VAL A 181 -6.87 -13.87 13.35
N PRO A 182 -6.65 -12.59 13.05
CA PRO A 182 -7.69 -11.70 12.57
C PRO A 182 -8.44 -12.24 11.35
N LYS A 183 -9.74 -11.96 11.29
CA LYS A 183 -10.60 -12.44 10.20
C LYS A 183 -10.11 -11.99 8.81
N THR A 184 -9.58 -10.77 8.70
CA THR A 184 -9.01 -10.27 7.44
C THR A 184 -7.90 -11.18 6.91
N ILE A 185 -7.04 -11.69 7.79
CA ILE A 185 -5.99 -12.64 7.37
C ILE A 185 -6.61 -13.98 6.97
N ARG A 186 -7.60 -14.48 7.72
CA ARG A 186 -8.28 -15.72 7.40
C ARG A 186 -9.05 -15.65 6.09
N ASP A 187 -9.70 -14.51 5.81
CA ASP A 187 -10.48 -14.27 4.60
C ASP A 187 -9.60 -14.03 3.37
N ALA A 188 -8.40 -13.54 3.55
CA ALA A 188 -7.52 -13.17 2.45
C ALA A 188 -7.16 -14.40 1.62
N SER A 189 -7.34 -14.27 0.31
CA SER A 189 -7.02 -15.31 -0.67
C SER A 189 -6.44 -14.64 -1.91
N PHE A 190 -5.33 -15.17 -2.41
CA PHE A 190 -4.72 -14.71 -3.66
C PHE A 190 -4.65 -15.89 -4.63
N SER A 191 -5.21 -15.71 -5.82
CA SER A 191 -5.19 -16.71 -6.88
C SER A 191 -4.09 -16.40 -7.89
N GLU A 192 -3.34 -17.42 -8.29
CA GLU A 192 -2.25 -17.30 -9.26
C GLU A 192 -2.71 -16.64 -10.57
N SER A 193 -3.93 -16.93 -11.01
CA SER A 193 -4.53 -16.33 -12.21
C SER A 193 -4.66 -14.80 -12.14
N ARG A 194 -4.64 -14.22 -10.95
CA ARG A 194 -4.68 -12.76 -10.78
C ARG A 194 -3.50 -12.05 -11.45
N PHE A 195 -2.36 -12.70 -11.61
CA PHE A 195 -1.23 -12.10 -12.32
C PHE A 195 -1.57 -11.66 -13.75
N PHE A 196 -2.58 -12.26 -14.36
CA PHE A 196 -3.02 -11.93 -15.72
C PHE A 196 -4.30 -11.08 -15.77
N SER A 197 -4.99 -10.91 -14.65
CA SER A 197 -6.26 -10.17 -14.60
C SER A 197 -6.19 -8.87 -13.80
N VAL A 198 -5.09 -8.60 -13.14
CA VAL A 198 -4.88 -7.37 -12.37
C VAL A 198 -4.84 -6.17 -13.31
N ARG A 199 -5.67 -5.19 -13.00
CA ARG A 199 -5.73 -3.93 -13.78
C ARG A 199 -4.58 -3.01 -13.39
N GLU A 200 -4.09 -2.26 -14.36
CA GLU A 200 -3.12 -1.20 -14.12
C GLU A 200 -3.66 -0.22 -13.06
N ASN A 201 -2.79 0.19 -12.15
CA ASN A 201 -3.09 1.10 -11.04
C ASN A 201 -4.13 0.59 -10.02
N SER A 202 -4.47 -0.70 -10.05
CA SER A 202 -5.28 -1.32 -8.98
C SER A 202 -4.47 -1.54 -7.71
N GLY A 203 -5.14 -1.88 -6.60
CA GLY A 203 -4.46 -2.15 -5.33
C GLY A 203 -3.43 -3.27 -5.41
N VAL A 204 -3.76 -4.39 -6.06
CA VAL A 204 -2.83 -5.52 -6.24
C VAL A 204 -1.64 -5.10 -7.11
N TYR A 205 -1.88 -4.36 -8.19
CA TYR A 205 -0.84 -3.81 -9.05
C TYR A 205 0.15 -2.95 -8.26
N GLN A 206 -0.36 -2.00 -7.49
CA GLN A 206 0.48 -1.13 -6.65
C GLN A 206 1.19 -1.93 -5.54
N GLY A 207 0.53 -2.94 -4.99
CA GLY A 207 1.13 -3.83 -3.99
C GLY A 207 2.33 -4.60 -4.52
N ILE A 208 2.23 -5.18 -5.70
CA ILE A 208 3.35 -5.91 -6.34
C ILE A 208 4.51 -4.94 -6.66
N TYR A 209 4.18 -3.78 -7.21
CA TYR A 209 5.16 -2.74 -7.50
C TYR A 209 5.95 -2.32 -6.26
N ALA A 210 5.25 -1.98 -5.19
CA ALA A 210 5.87 -1.60 -3.92
C ALA A 210 6.70 -2.74 -3.32
N LEU A 211 6.17 -3.96 -3.38
CA LEU A 211 6.85 -5.13 -2.82
C LEU A 211 8.17 -5.42 -3.51
N LEU A 212 8.23 -5.29 -4.84
CA LEU A 212 9.49 -5.43 -5.58
C LEU A 212 10.52 -4.39 -5.15
N MET A 213 10.11 -3.14 -5.01
CA MET A 213 11.01 -2.07 -4.55
C MET A 213 11.48 -2.31 -3.11
N ALA A 214 10.57 -2.67 -2.23
CA ALA A 214 10.88 -2.92 -0.81
C ALA A 214 11.78 -4.15 -0.62
N ARG A 215 11.71 -5.13 -1.51
CA ARG A 215 12.57 -6.32 -1.48
C ARG A 215 13.96 -6.06 -2.09
N GLY A 216 14.24 -4.86 -2.52
CA GLY A 216 15.57 -4.44 -2.90
C GLY A 216 15.82 -4.28 -4.40
N ALA A 217 14.79 -4.18 -5.22
CA ALA A 217 14.97 -3.84 -6.62
C ALA A 217 15.75 -2.53 -6.75
N ARG A 218 16.73 -2.51 -7.65
CA ARG A 218 17.56 -1.34 -7.91
C ARG A 218 17.40 -0.91 -9.36
N ASP A 219 17.38 0.40 -9.59
CA ASP A 219 17.27 0.94 -10.94
C ASP A 219 18.40 0.44 -11.83
N TRP A 220 18.06 -0.07 -13.00
CA TRP A 220 19.03 -0.74 -13.88
C TRP A 220 20.11 0.20 -14.41
N ARG A 221 19.78 1.48 -14.60
CA ARG A 221 20.72 2.46 -15.12
C ARG A 221 21.63 3.06 -14.06
N THR A 222 21.09 3.32 -12.86
CA THR A 222 21.80 4.03 -11.81
C THR A 222 22.30 3.12 -10.69
N SER A 223 21.81 1.88 -10.62
CA SER A 223 22.09 0.96 -9.51
C SER A 223 21.56 1.42 -8.15
N GLN A 224 20.78 2.50 -8.11
CA GLN A 224 20.21 3.04 -6.88
C GLN A 224 18.95 2.26 -6.45
N PRO A 225 18.75 2.07 -5.13
CA PRO A 225 17.49 1.55 -4.63
C PRO A 225 16.36 2.56 -4.86
N PHE A 226 15.12 2.08 -4.77
CA PHE A 226 13.94 2.95 -4.84
C PHE A 226 13.47 3.23 -3.42
N ASP A 227 13.81 4.40 -2.89
CA ASP A 227 13.44 4.83 -1.54
C ASP A 227 13.08 6.32 -1.54
N ARG A 228 12.71 6.86 -0.37
CA ARG A 228 12.32 8.29 -0.24
C ARG A 228 13.41 9.26 -0.72
N TRP A 229 14.67 8.85 -0.65
CA TRP A 229 15.80 9.71 -0.99
C TRP A 229 16.07 9.76 -2.49
N THR A 230 15.79 8.66 -3.19
CA THR A 230 16.03 8.51 -4.63
C THR A 230 14.80 8.81 -5.50
N PHE A 231 13.58 8.72 -4.95
CA PHE A 231 12.35 8.93 -5.69
C PHE A 231 12.27 10.26 -6.43
N PRO A 232 12.64 11.41 -5.82
CA PRO A 232 12.54 12.70 -6.51
C PRO A 232 13.36 12.75 -7.79
N GLU A 233 14.54 12.16 -7.78
CA GLU A 233 15.45 12.14 -8.94
C GLU A 233 15.06 11.04 -9.94
N LEU A 234 14.82 9.82 -9.46
CA LEU A 234 14.53 8.68 -10.32
C LEU A 234 13.18 8.76 -10.98
N GLN A 235 12.19 9.36 -10.32
CA GLN A 235 10.79 9.40 -10.81
C GLN A 235 10.34 8.04 -11.32
N PRO A 236 10.35 7.00 -10.46
CA PRO A 236 10.13 5.63 -10.91
C PRO A 236 8.70 5.35 -11.32
N GLY A 237 8.55 4.36 -12.17
CA GLY A 237 7.27 3.80 -12.57
C GLY A 237 7.37 2.30 -12.70
N PHE A 238 6.23 1.65 -12.88
CA PHE A 238 6.12 0.21 -13.06
C PHE A 238 5.93 -0.09 -14.55
N HIS A 239 7.05 -0.35 -15.24
CA HIS A 239 7.12 -0.37 -16.69
C HIS A 239 7.33 -1.77 -17.24
N ARG A 240 6.90 -2.00 -18.50
CA ARG A 240 7.07 -3.30 -19.17
C ARG A 240 8.55 -3.62 -19.39
N VAL A 241 8.92 -4.87 -19.09
CA VAL A 241 10.24 -5.42 -19.37
C VAL A 241 10.37 -5.76 -20.86
N PHE A 242 9.33 -6.38 -21.41
CA PHE A 242 9.19 -6.63 -22.86
C PHE A 242 8.14 -5.65 -23.39
N PRO A 243 8.56 -4.69 -24.24
CA PRO A 243 7.65 -3.65 -24.73
C PRO A 243 6.46 -4.22 -25.49
N GLN A 244 5.34 -3.54 -25.42
CA GLN A 244 4.08 -3.99 -26.03
C GLN A 244 4.20 -4.22 -27.54
N GLU A 245 4.87 -3.31 -28.24
CA GLU A 245 5.09 -3.42 -29.68
C GLU A 245 5.90 -4.67 -30.04
N TRP A 246 6.99 -4.92 -29.31
CA TRP A 246 7.77 -6.15 -29.51
C TRP A 246 6.91 -7.40 -29.25
N CYS A 247 6.09 -7.38 -28.20
CA CYS A 247 5.19 -8.51 -27.89
C CYS A 247 4.22 -8.78 -29.03
N ARG A 248 3.61 -7.75 -29.60
CA ARG A 248 2.69 -7.88 -30.74
C ARG A 248 3.41 -8.46 -31.97
N ASP A 249 4.62 -7.97 -32.26
CA ASP A 249 5.42 -8.47 -33.38
C ASP A 249 5.83 -9.92 -33.21
N ASN A 250 5.86 -10.42 -31.98
CA ASN A 250 6.21 -11.80 -31.67
C ASN A 250 5.00 -12.68 -31.34
N GLY A 251 3.79 -12.23 -31.66
CA GLY A 251 2.56 -13.02 -31.51
C GLY A 251 2.09 -13.20 -30.07
N ILE A 252 2.51 -12.33 -29.14
CA ILE A 252 2.10 -12.36 -27.74
C ILE A 252 0.84 -11.53 -27.58
N GLU A 253 -0.20 -12.12 -26.99
CA GLU A 253 -1.48 -11.45 -26.75
C GLU A 253 -1.31 -10.27 -25.77
N ASP A 254 -2.10 -9.22 -25.98
CA ASP A 254 -2.03 -8.01 -25.15
C ASP A 254 -2.27 -8.29 -23.67
N VAL A 255 -3.18 -9.22 -23.33
CA VAL A 255 -3.45 -9.59 -21.94
C VAL A 255 -2.22 -10.17 -21.23
N VAL A 256 -1.39 -10.89 -21.97
CA VAL A 256 -0.14 -11.48 -21.47
C VAL A 256 0.96 -10.41 -21.40
N ALA A 257 1.09 -9.61 -22.46
CA ALA A 257 2.05 -8.50 -22.50
C ALA A 257 1.81 -7.47 -21.40
N ASP A 258 0.55 -7.25 -21.01
CA ASP A 258 0.16 -6.29 -19.97
C ASP A 258 0.17 -6.87 -18.54
N SER A 259 0.45 -8.16 -18.41
CA SER A 259 0.55 -8.81 -17.10
C SER A 259 1.55 -8.07 -16.19
N VAL A 260 1.25 -8.04 -14.90
CA VAL A 260 2.19 -7.53 -13.89
C VAL A 260 3.51 -8.32 -13.88
N LEU A 261 3.50 -9.56 -14.39
CA LEU A 261 4.70 -10.39 -14.53
C LEU A 261 5.70 -9.80 -15.55
N ASN A 262 5.21 -8.98 -16.47
CA ASN A 262 6.03 -8.30 -17.48
C ASN A 262 6.36 -6.86 -17.08
N ARG A 263 6.22 -6.51 -15.82
CA ARG A 263 6.50 -5.16 -15.32
C ARG A 263 7.56 -5.17 -14.24
N THR A 264 8.31 -4.07 -14.17
CA THR A 264 9.34 -3.92 -13.16
C THR A 264 9.54 -2.43 -12.81
N PRO A 265 10.00 -2.11 -11.58
CA PRO A 265 10.32 -0.74 -11.25
C PRO A 265 11.47 -0.21 -12.11
N MET A 266 11.30 0.98 -12.68
CA MET A 266 12.35 1.65 -13.44
C MET A 266 12.26 3.15 -13.21
N GLY A 267 13.42 3.80 -13.11
CA GLY A 267 13.49 5.26 -13.19
C GLY A 267 13.05 5.75 -14.57
N LYS A 268 12.58 6.98 -14.64
CA LYS A 268 12.09 7.58 -15.88
C LYS A 268 13.13 7.56 -17.01
N ARG A 269 14.39 7.84 -16.69
CA ARG A 269 15.48 7.85 -17.69
C ARG A 269 15.83 6.43 -18.17
N THR A 270 15.67 5.42 -17.31
CA THR A 270 15.89 4.03 -17.69
C THR A 270 14.84 3.58 -18.69
N GLU A 271 13.57 3.91 -18.45
CA GLU A 271 12.48 3.63 -19.37
C GLU A 271 12.73 4.22 -20.77
N VAL A 272 13.22 5.46 -20.82
CA VAL A 272 13.56 6.13 -22.09
C VAL A 272 14.64 5.37 -22.86
N VAL A 273 15.63 4.80 -22.18
CA VAL A 273 16.68 4.00 -22.84
C VAL A 273 16.14 2.71 -23.44
N ILE A 274 15.13 2.12 -22.81
CA ILE A 274 14.47 0.90 -23.30
C ILE A 274 13.73 1.15 -24.62
N ASP A 275 12.97 2.22 -24.69
CA ASP A 275 12.36 2.78 -25.92
C ASP A 275 11.83 1.74 -26.93
N GLY A 276 10.97 0.84 -26.46
CA GLY A 276 10.29 -0.13 -27.35
C GLY A 276 11.14 -1.30 -27.84
N TYR A 277 12.39 -1.40 -27.46
CA TYR A 277 13.27 -2.50 -27.86
C TYR A 277 13.19 -3.72 -26.93
N ALA A 278 13.48 -4.90 -27.45
CA ALA A 278 13.60 -6.12 -26.66
C ALA A 278 14.84 -6.09 -25.75
N PRO A 279 14.86 -6.88 -24.66
CA PRO A 279 16.03 -6.96 -23.78
C PRO A 279 17.34 -7.25 -24.47
N THR A 280 17.36 -8.17 -25.45
CA THR A 280 18.56 -8.46 -26.26
C THR A 280 19.19 -7.20 -26.88
N ARG A 281 18.37 -6.18 -27.12
CA ARG A 281 18.84 -4.95 -27.76
C ARG A 281 19.05 -3.81 -26.75
N TYR A 282 18.18 -3.64 -25.76
CA TYR A 282 18.28 -2.48 -24.87
C TYR A 282 19.27 -2.70 -23.72
N LEU A 283 19.54 -3.94 -23.29
CA LEU A 283 20.36 -4.19 -22.12
C LEU A 283 21.79 -3.64 -22.25
N SER A 284 22.41 -3.77 -23.42
CA SER A 284 23.74 -3.20 -23.67
C SER A 284 23.73 -1.68 -23.56
N ARG A 285 22.66 -1.02 -23.99
CA ARG A 285 22.51 0.43 -23.88
C ARG A 285 22.36 0.86 -22.43
N VAL A 286 21.52 0.15 -21.67
CA VAL A 286 21.30 0.42 -20.24
C VAL A 286 22.62 0.22 -19.49
N GLN A 287 23.35 -0.86 -19.75
CA GLN A 287 24.63 -1.12 -19.11
C GLN A 287 25.65 -0.01 -19.42
N THR A 288 25.75 0.40 -20.68
CA THR A 288 26.65 1.50 -21.07
C THR A 288 26.35 2.77 -20.27
N LYS A 289 25.06 3.09 -20.09
CA LYS A 289 24.65 4.25 -19.29
C LYS A 289 24.90 4.07 -17.79
N SER A 290 24.89 2.82 -17.31
CA SER A 290 25.14 2.52 -15.89
C SER A 290 26.59 2.65 -15.47
N LEU A 291 27.52 2.52 -16.41
CA LEU A 291 28.97 2.45 -16.20
C LEU A 291 29.40 1.27 -15.34
N LEU A 292 28.57 0.23 -15.24
CA LEU A 292 28.83 -0.98 -14.46
C LEU A 292 29.49 -2.06 -15.33
N GLU A 293 30.38 -2.82 -14.70
CA GLU A 293 30.95 -4.04 -15.30
C GLU A 293 29.88 -5.14 -15.38
N ASP A 294 30.14 -6.17 -16.22
CA ASP A 294 29.16 -7.22 -16.52
C ASP A 294 28.58 -7.90 -15.28
N SER A 295 29.41 -8.28 -14.31
CA SER A 295 28.97 -8.99 -13.11
C SER A 295 28.13 -8.10 -12.18
N GLU A 296 28.50 -6.84 -12.05
CA GLU A 296 27.75 -5.88 -11.24
C GLU A 296 26.40 -5.57 -11.90
N PHE A 297 26.38 -5.36 -13.19
CA PHE A 297 25.15 -5.11 -13.95
C PHE A 297 24.19 -6.29 -13.87
N ASP A 298 24.71 -7.52 -14.01
CA ASP A 298 23.94 -8.75 -13.87
C ASP A 298 23.29 -8.84 -12.46
N THR A 299 24.05 -8.50 -11.42
CA THR A 299 23.55 -8.46 -10.05
C THR A 299 22.39 -7.45 -9.91
N VAL A 300 22.53 -6.26 -10.47
CA VAL A 300 21.49 -5.22 -10.43
C VAL A 300 20.22 -5.69 -11.15
N LEU A 301 20.37 -6.29 -12.35
CA LEU A 301 19.23 -6.87 -13.07
C LEU A 301 18.50 -7.91 -12.21
N GLY A 302 19.25 -8.79 -11.55
CA GLY A 302 18.70 -9.87 -10.73
C GLY A 302 17.96 -9.42 -9.47
N THR A 303 18.10 -8.16 -9.03
CA THR A 303 17.37 -7.63 -7.88
C THR A 303 15.87 -7.48 -8.14
N HIS A 304 15.41 -7.70 -9.38
CA HIS A 304 14.01 -7.52 -9.78
C HIS A 304 13.19 -8.82 -9.79
N GLU A 305 13.59 -9.84 -9.03
CA GLU A 305 12.88 -11.14 -8.99
C GLU A 305 12.71 -11.71 -10.40
N LEU A 306 13.82 -11.92 -11.09
CA LEU A 306 13.85 -12.47 -12.45
C LEU A 306 15.12 -13.27 -12.71
N ASN A 307 15.08 -14.11 -13.73
CA ASN A 307 16.26 -14.85 -14.23
C ASN A 307 16.93 -13.99 -15.32
N THR A 308 18.15 -13.54 -15.05
CA THR A 308 18.88 -12.65 -15.96
C THR A 308 19.23 -13.32 -17.31
N ASP A 309 19.50 -14.62 -17.31
CA ASP A 309 19.80 -15.33 -18.56
C ASP A 309 18.61 -15.30 -19.54
N LEU A 310 17.40 -15.49 -19.00
CA LEU A 310 16.17 -15.43 -19.83
C LEU A 310 15.94 -14.02 -20.37
N LEU A 311 16.30 -13.01 -19.58
CA LEU A 311 16.21 -11.62 -20.00
C LEU A 311 17.20 -11.34 -21.15
N TYR A 312 18.46 -11.74 -21.00
CA TYR A 312 19.47 -11.58 -22.05
C TYR A 312 19.12 -12.29 -23.36
N GLN A 313 18.42 -13.43 -23.27
CA GLN A 313 18.00 -14.21 -24.46
C GLN A 313 16.69 -13.69 -25.06
N SER A 314 16.02 -12.73 -24.43
CA SER A 314 14.66 -12.32 -24.77
C SER A 314 13.69 -13.52 -24.87
N ASP A 315 13.86 -14.49 -23.99
CA ASP A 315 13.00 -15.67 -23.92
C ASP A 315 11.74 -15.35 -23.10
N PHE A 316 10.78 -14.70 -23.72
CA PHE A 316 9.58 -14.22 -23.06
C PHE A 316 8.76 -15.32 -22.39
N PRO A 317 8.47 -16.46 -23.05
CA PRO A 317 7.65 -17.51 -22.40
C PRO A 317 8.29 -18.06 -21.13
N ASN A 318 9.58 -18.34 -21.15
CA ASN A 318 10.28 -18.86 -19.99
C ASN A 318 10.52 -17.77 -18.93
N PHE A 319 10.77 -16.54 -19.35
CA PHE A 319 10.84 -15.38 -18.45
C PHE A 319 9.54 -15.22 -17.67
N LEU A 320 8.40 -15.28 -18.33
CA LEU A 320 7.09 -15.15 -17.71
C LEU A 320 6.82 -16.28 -16.73
N ARG A 321 7.15 -17.52 -17.11
CA ARG A 321 6.97 -18.70 -16.23
C ARG A 321 7.85 -18.61 -14.99
N ASP A 322 9.12 -18.25 -15.15
CA ASP A 322 10.05 -18.06 -14.02
C ASP A 322 9.56 -16.97 -13.09
N ARG A 323 9.16 -15.84 -13.64
CA ARG A 323 8.70 -14.72 -12.84
C ARG A 323 7.39 -15.00 -12.12
N ARG A 324 6.49 -15.75 -12.76
CA ARG A 324 5.25 -16.22 -12.12
C ARG A 324 5.55 -17.00 -10.84
N SER A 325 6.49 -17.91 -10.89
CA SER A 325 6.91 -18.68 -9.72
C SER A 325 7.51 -17.79 -8.63
N ARG A 326 8.38 -16.85 -9.01
CA ARG A 326 9.03 -15.92 -8.07
C ARG A 326 8.02 -14.96 -7.44
N PHE A 327 7.11 -14.41 -8.23
CA PHE A 327 6.09 -13.50 -7.71
C PHE A 327 5.10 -14.21 -6.79
N LEU A 328 4.76 -15.46 -7.11
CA LEU A 328 3.89 -16.26 -6.25
C LEU A 328 4.53 -16.47 -4.88
N GLY A 329 5.81 -16.86 -4.85
CA GLY A 329 6.57 -16.98 -3.61
C GLY A 329 6.67 -15.68 -2.82
N MET A 330 6.85 -14.56 -3.52
CA MET A 330 6.90 -13.22 -2.93
C MET A 330 5.58 -12.84 -2.26
N VAL A 331 4.46 -13.08 -2.94
CA VAL A 331 3.12 -12.80 -2.39
C VAL A 331 2.80 -13.73 -1.22
N GLU A 332 3.10 -15.02 -1.34
CA GLU A 332 2.90 -15.98 -0.26
C GLU A 332 3.70 -15.61 0.99
N TYR A 333 4.94 -15.17 0.80
CA TYR A 333 5.77 -14.72 1.93
C TYR A 333 5.16 -13.48 2.60
N ALA A 334 4.72 -12.49 1.82
CA ALA A 334 4.12 -11.27 2.35
C ALA A 334 2.82 -11.54 3.11
N MET A 335 1.97 -12.43 2.58
CA MET A 335 0.71 -12.80 3.20
C MET A 335 0.87 -13.78 4.38
N GLY A 336 1.99 -14.48 4.45
CA GLY A 336 2.19 -15.54 5.45
C GLY A 336 1.27 -16.72 5.28
N LYS A 337 0.77 -16.95 4.06
CA LYS A 337 -0.14 -18.07 3.74
C LYS A 337 -0.02 -18.45 2.26
N PRO A 338 -0.35 -19.71 1.90
CA PRO A 338 -0.25 -20.15 0.51
C PRO A 338 -1.29 -19.47 -0.38
N ALA A 339 -0.90 -19.22 -1.64
CA ALA A 339 -1.81 -18.77 -2.68
C ALA A 339 -2.53 -19.96 -3.31
N LEU A 340 -3.64 -19.69 -3.99
CA LEU A 340 -4.36 -20.67 -4.78
C LEU A 340 -3.68 -20.82 -6.13
N ARG A 341 -3.35 -22.07 -6.47
CA ARG A 341 -2.76 -22.41 -7.76
C ARG A 341 -3.84 -22.99 -8.66
N ASP A 342 -4.13 -22.30 -9.77
CA ASP A 342 -5.17 -22.66 -10.74
C ASP A 342 -4.68 -22.71 -12.17
#